data_90ee0b54a7996d029e33a36bae2e5681
#
_entry.id   90ee0b54a7996d029e33a36bae2e5681
#
_cell.length_a   1.000
_cell.length_b   1.000
_cell.length_c   1.000
_cell.angle_alpha   90.00
_cell.angle_beta   90.00
_cell.angle_gamma   90.00
#
_symmetry.space_group_name_H-M   'P 1'
#
loop_
_entity.id
_entity.type
_entity.pdbx_description
1 polymer ?
#
loop_
_entity_poly.entity_id
_entity_poly.type
_entity_poly.pdbx_seq_one_letter_code
_entity_poly.pdbx_strand_id
1 'polypeptide(L)'
;MKQKLIFIVFTLATWMAPTNLHAFESVIAEELTTPWEGFGYNQWGFARESDGNTFKPWDDDLWKTTSERILAIRPSLVRLPVIRDWFNKDNEGNNLPIGTYNWDSKYMQAYFKIMDLYKEHDIKVMGGFWHVSYNGENEKDFYSTDDCARLQADLIEYLFRTKGYDRIITSYAPTNEPLGVGIPYDDWSTMIKKLHAELGQRGLPSDFLSGADSWSDWIWKPAQYNASELSAYDFHNYLTNTPDDTYNQLYNRTIETTFANNIANIYKYDNTNKPVHVSEMAPIGVPFIDWPIADAPAHCRIDTYEYALGFWDYGIQLARSGMASGLAWALDGLEQNKNAGMWNNAGTYGGMTLRPWYYTWQLMCRYFPRGAQILKMTELEGRKDIRILGARIDDGDYSFVAINRRMDAQSQTRQVTFRIECDKPVYIYRFNRSNCGDGAALSLPYEVATQNLSNGITVDVPLEEGVFITTLEPLNTETSETQSSLDLDFESSNGYMLLGDYNKGIRTYVGSNPRKRAPNTSDNAGYSEIFINDEFNANDCFSTIVPLNKILLSEELPYFNIQLYRSRPAQIAIALHIEGEEDL
;
A
#
# COMPACT_ATOMS: atom_id res chain seq x y z
N MET A 1 61.16 -47.82 25.90
CA MET A 1 61.17 -46.41 25.61
C MET A 1 59.82 -46.00 25.00
N LYS A 2 58.98 -45.35 25.79
CA LYS A 2 57.68 -44.87 25.32
C LYS A 2 57.84 -43.36 24.90
N GLN A 3 57.74 -43.09 23.59
CA GLN A 3 57.72 -41.76 23.10
C GLN A 3 56.33 -41.12 23.38
N LYS A 4 56.32 -40.01 24.13
CA LYS A 4 55.15 -39.17 24.32
C LYS A 4 55.08 -38.20 23.16
N LEU A 5 54.02 -38.31 22.37
CA LEU A 5 53.67 -37.33 21.35
C LEU A 5 52.95 -36.16 22.03
N ILE A 6 53.53 -34.96 21.97
CA ILE A 6 52.90 -33.71 22.45
C ILE A 6 52.20 -33.06 21.26
N PHE A 7 50.84 -33.03 21.30
CA PHE A 7 50.07 -32.23 20.38
C PHE A 7 49.99 -30.80 20.88
N ILE A 8 50.60 -29.85 20.15
CA ILE A 8 50.43 -28.41 20.36
C ILE A 8 49.25 -28.00 19.48
N VAL A 9 48.11 -27.72 20.12
CA VAL A 9 46.95 -27.13 19.45
C VAL A 9 47.19 -25.61 19.40
N PHE A 10 47.50 -25.08 18.23
CA PHE A 10 47.45 -23.64 17.99
C PHE A 10 45.99 -23.22 17.80
N THR A 11 45.40 -22.58 18.80
CA THR A 11 44.15 -21.87 18.66
C THR A 11 44.48 -20.53 18.01
N LEU A 12 44.25 -20.39 16.71
CA LEU A 12 44.20 -19.08 16.06
C LEU A 12 42.92 -18.37 16.55
N ALA A 13 43.05 -17.57 17.59
CA ALA A 13 42.05 -16.58 17.89
C ALA A 13 42.17 -15.47 16.82
N THR A 14 41.37 -15.58 15.76
CA THR A 14 41.14 -14.44 14.88
C THR A 14 40.40 -13.38 15.70
N TRP A 15 41.12 -12.42 16.17
CA TRP A 15 40.56 -11.15 16.61
C TRP A 15 39.90 -10.53 15.37
N MET A 16 38.59 -10.74 15.21
CA MET A 16 37.80 -9.83 14.39
C MET A 16 37.80 -8.50 15.14
N ALA A 17 38.64 -7.58 14.71
CA ALA A 17 38.51 -6.19 15.10
C ALA A 17 37.06 -5.77 14.74
N PRO A 18 36.32 -5.11 15.63
CA PRO A 18 35.05 -4.55 15.26
C PRO A 18 35.32 -3.66 14.05
N THR A 19 34.75 -4.01 12.91
CA THR A 19 34.75 -3.12 11.76
C THR A 19 33.97 -1.88 12.22
N ASN A 20 34.69 -0.80 12.50
CA ASN A 20 34.06 0.50 12.76
C ASN A 20 33.24 0.80 11.50
N LEU A 21 31.95 0.57 11.57
CA LEU A 21 31.00 1.03 10.57
C LEU A 21 31.03 2.55 10.65
N HIS A 22 31.79 3.20 9.77
CA HIS A 22 31.77 4.65 9.68
C HIS A 22 30.41 5.04 9.08
N ALA A 23 29.66 5.82 9.85
CA ALA A 23 28.45 6.46 9.34
C ALA A 23 28.86 7.37 8.18
N PHE A 24 28.13 7.27 7.06
CA PHE A 24 28.26 8.26 6.00
C PHE A 24 27.11 9.27 6.10
N GLU A 25 27.43 10.53 5.83
CA GLU A 25 26.43 11.58 5.80
C GLU A 25 25.77 11.62 4.42
N SER A 26 24.46 11.45 4.39
CA SER A 26 23.66 11.58 3.18
C SER A 26 23.18 13.02 3.05
N VAL A 27 23.61 13.68 2.00
CA VAL A 27 23.27 15.08 1.71
C VAL A 27 22.44 15.18 0.43
N ILE A 28 21.77 16.31 0.22
CA ILE A 28 21.01 16.57 -0.99
C ILE A 28 21.99 16.66 -2.17
N ALA A 29 21.87 15.73 -3.12
CA ALA A 29 22.65 15.73 -4.36
C ALA A 29 21.95 16.53 -5.45
N GLU A 30 20.62 16.46 -5.51
CA GLU A 30 19.81 17.12 -6.52
C GLU A 30 18.38 17.36 -5.98
N GLU A 31 17.83 18.54 -6.23
CA GLU A 31 16.40 18.83 -6.05
C GLU A 31 15.70 18.64 -7.41
N LEU A 32 14.76 17.70 -7.49
CA LEU A 32 14.05 17.43 -8.75
C LEU A 32 13.08 18.55 -9.07
N THR A 33 13.09 19.01 -10.30
CA THR A 33 12.22 20.14 -10.75
C THR A 33 10.85 19.69 -11.24
N THR A 34 10.63 18.39 -11.41
CA THR A 34 9.32 17.85 -11.80
C THR A 34 8.32 18.06 -10.68
N PRO A 35 7.14 18.62 -10.95
CA PRO A 35 6.08 18.71 -9.94
C PRO A 35 5.74 17.31 -9.40
N TRP A 36 5.83 17.16 -8.09
CA TRP A 36 5.48 15.90 -7.44
C TRP A 36 3.98 15.84 -7.13
N GLU A 37 3.29 14.86 -7.71
CA GLU A 37 1.87 14.62 -7.52
C GLU A 37 1.57 13.57 -6.45
N GLY A 38 2.60 12.89 -5.94
CA GLY A 38 2.53 11.96 -4.82
C GLY A 38 2.45 10.50 -5.20
N PHE A 39 2.54 9.65 -4.19
CA PHE A 39 2.22 8.23 -4.29
C PHE A 39 0.73 8.00 -4.07
N GLY A 40 0.24 6.90 -4.63
CA GLY A 40 -1.12 6.47 -4.45
C GLY A 40 -1.39 5.06 -4.96
N TYR A 41 -2.61 4.82 -5.37
CA TYR A 41 -3.03 3.48 -5.76
C TYR A 41 -4.16 3.53 -6.81
N ASN A 42 -4.43 2.38 -7.40
CA ASN A 42 -5.60 2.12 -8.20
C ASN A 42 -6.72 1.58 -7.31
N GLN A 43 -7.90 2.16 -7.40
CA GLN A 43 -9.09 1.67 -6.72
C GLN A 43 -9.95 0.93 -7.73
N TRP A 44 -9.93 -0.39 -7.65
CA TRP A 44 -10.72 -1.25 -8.52
C TRP A 44 -11.81 -2.04 -7.78
N GLY A 45 -11.51 -2.48 -6.55
CA GLY A 45 -12.38 -3.31 -5.75
C GLY A 45 -13.51 -2.52 -5.10
N PHE A 46 -14.60 -2.34 -5.83
CA PHE A 46 -15.86 -2.00 -5.16
C PHE A 46 -16.46 -3.30 -4.62
N ALA A 47 -16.40 -3.52 -3.33
CA ALA A 47 -16.87 -4.70 -2.62
C ALA A 47 -17.63 -5.73 -3.49
N ARG A 48 -16.92 -6.71 -4.01
CA ARG A 48 -17.53 -7.83 -4.76
C ARG A 48 -17.75 -9.00 -3.82
N GLU A 49 -18.76 -9.79 -4.10
CA GLU A 49 -18.96 -11.06 -3.41
C GLU A 49 -17.83 -12.05 -3.74
N SER A 50 -17.75 -13.13 -2.96
CA SER A 50 -16.70 -14.15 -3.08
C SER A 50 -16.61 -14.83 -4.45
N ASP A 51 -17.65 -14.76 -5.27
CA ASP A 51 -17.63 -15.23 -6.66
C ASP A 51 -16.86 -14.28 -7.60
N GLY A 52 -16.46 -13.10 -7.12
CA GLY A 52 -15.75 -12.07 -7.88
C GLY A 52 -16.58 -11.39 -8.98
N ASN A 53 -17.79 -11.83 -9.22
CA ASN A 53 -18.66 -11.37 -10.30
C ASN A 53 -19.88 -10.58 -9.80
N THR A 54 -20.36 -10.91 -8.59
CA THR A 54 -21.53 -10.25 -8.02
C THR A 54 -21.11 -8.99 -7.29
N PHE A 55 -21.65 -7.86 -7.71
CA PHE A 55 -21.44 -6.60 -7.02
C PHE A 55 -22.21 -6.56 -5.71
N LYS A 56 -21.51 -6.45 -4.60
CA LYS A 56 -22.10 -6.21 -3.28
C LYS A 56 -21.74 -4.80 -2.83
N PRO A 57 -22.72 -3.90 -2.64
CA PRO A 57 -22.46 -2.61 -2.02
C PRO A 57 -21.76 -2.82 -0.67
N TRP A 58 -20.81 -1.97 -0.34
CA TRP A 58 -20.22 -2.00 0.99
C TRP A 58 -21.31 -1.88 2.05
N ASP A 59 -21.40 -2.89 2.91
CA ASP A 59 -22.11 -2.72 4.18
C ASP A 59 -21.36 -1.69 5.04
N ASP A 60 -22.00 -1.24 6.12
CA ASP A 60 -21.46 -0.14 6.93
C ASP A 60 -20.14 -0.52 7.60
N ASP A 61 -19.95 -1.77 8.01
CA ASP A 61 -18.70 -2.23 8.66
C ASP A 61 -17.54 -2.30 7.64
N LEU A 62 -17.79 -2.88 6.47
CA LEU A 62 -16.79 -2.94 5.41
C LEU A 62 -16.42 -1.53 4.91
N TRP A 63 -17.40 -0.65 4.76
CA TRP A 63 -17.16 0.73 4.39
C TRP A 63 -16.33 1.47 5.45
N LYS A 64 -16.70 1.33 6.72
CA LYS A 64 -15.95 1.92 7.83
C LYS A 64 -14.48 1.50 7.78
N THR A 65 -14.23 0.19 7.75
CA THR A 65 -12.85 -0.34 7.68
C THR A 65 -12.09 0.16 6.45
N THR A 66 -12.73 0.17 5.28
CA THR A 66 -12.09 0.61 4.04
C THR A 66 -11.78 2.11 4.07
N SER A 67 -12.71 2.94 4.52
CA SER A 67 -12.50 4.39 4.62
C SER A 67 -11.43 4.76 5.65
N GLU A 68 -11.40 4.11 6.82
CA GLU A 68 -10.33 4.29 7.82
C GLU A 68 -8.95 3.98 7.23
N ARG A 69 -8.82 2.90 6.45
CA ARG A 69 -7.57 2.53 5.77
C ARG A 69 -7.16 3.52 4.69
N ILE A 70 -8.11 3.99 3.88
CA ILE A 70 -7.87 5.05 2.90
C ILE A 70 -7.33 6.30 3.58
N LEU A 71 -7.95 6.73 4.67
CA LEU A 71 -7.53 7.90 5.44
C LEU A 71 -6.18 7.70 6.15
N ALA A 72 -5.89 6.48 6.58
CA ALA A 72 -4.58 6.13 7.14
C ALA A 72 -3.47 6.19 6.08
N ILE A 73 -3.72 5.69 4.87
CA ILE A 73 -2.79 5.80 3.74
C ILE A 73 -2.62 7.27 3.33
N ARG A 74 -3.71 8.03 3.31
CA ARG A 74 -3.75 9.44 2.88
C ARG A 74 -3.04 9.65 1.54
N PRO A 75 -3.48 8.97 0.46
CA PRO A 75 -2.84 9.08 -0.84
C PRO A 75 -2.99 10.50 -1.37
N SER A 76 -2.02 10.97 -2.11
CA SER A 76 -2.10 12.27 -2.78
C SER A 76 -2.90 12.21 -4.07
N LEU A 77 -2.81 11.08 -4.77
CA LEU A 77 -3.47 10.83 -6.05
C LEU A 77 -3.97 9.38 -6.10
N VAL A 78 -5.20 9.17 -6.53
CA VAL A 78 -5.82 7.86 -6.72
C VAL A 78 -6.28 7.73 -8.16
N ARG A 79 -6.02 6.60 -8.80
CA ARG A 79 -6.64 6.29 -10.10
C ARG A 79 -7.93 5.53 -9.88
N LEU A 80 -9.03 6.12 -10.35
CA LEU A 80 -10.38 5.60 -10.16
C LEU A 80 -11.12 5.60 -11.50
N PRO A 81 -11.08 4.50 -12.25
CA PRO A 81 -11.77 4.41 -13.53
C PRO A 81 -13.27 4.18 -13.37
N VAL A 82 -14.01 4.53 -14.41
CA VAL A 82 -15.44 4.22 -14.58
C VAL A 82 -15.60 3.27 -15.77
N ILE A 83 -16.45 2.28 -15.61
CA ILE A 83 -16.85 1.37 -16.70
C ILE A 83 -18.15 1.88 -17.30
N ARG A 84 -18.25 1.86 -18.62
CA ARG A 84 -19.47 2.27 -19.34
C ARG A 84 -20.73 1.60 -18.81
N ASP A 85 -20.68 0.29 -18.58
CA ASP A 85 -21.81 -0.51 -18.11
C ASP A 85 -22.38 -0.06 -16.76
N TRP A 86 -21.64 0.74 -15.99
CA TRP A 86 -22.11 1.24 -14.71
C TRP A 86 -23.16 2.34 -14.82
N PHE A 87 -23.16 3.10 -15.91
CA PHE A 87 -24.08 4.24 -16.09
C PHE A 87 -24.84 4.24 -17.42
N ASN A 88 -24.41 3.45 -18.41
CA ASN A 88 -25.08 3.41 -19.72
C ASN A 88 -25.86 2.10 -19.95
N LYS A 89 -26.36 1.49 -18.85
CA LYS A 89 -27.29 0.36 -18.87
C LYS A 89 -28.52 0.64 -18.01
N ASP A 90 -29.66 0.10 -18.43
CA ASP A 90 -30.85 0.05 -17.59
C ASP A 90 -30.71 -1.00 -16.46
N ASN A 91 -31.74 -1.10 -15.61
CA ASN A 91 -31.74 -2.06 -14.50
C ASN A 91 -31.84 -3.53 -14.93
N GLU A 92 -32.27 -3.77 -16.16
CA GLU A 92 -32.36 -5.09 -16.81
C GLU A 92 -31.03 -5.47 -17.51
N GLY A 93 -30.08 -4.56 -17.58
CA GLY A 93 -28.76 -4.75 -18.20
C GLY A 93 -28.71 -4.45 -19.69
N ASN A 94 -29.75 -3.83 -20.26
CA ASN A 94 -29.72 -3.39 -21.66
C ASN A 94 -29.00 -2.07 -21.83
N ASN A 95 -28.31 -1.90 -22.95
CA ASN A 95 -27.63 -0.65 -23.25
C ASN A 95 -28.64 0.49 -23.51
N LEU A 96 -28.38 1.61 -22.87
CA LEU A 96 -29.13 2.84 -23.10
C LEU A 96 -28.56 3.62 -24.31
N PRO A 97 -29.39 4.35 -25.05
CA PRO A 97 -28.91 5.27 -26.09
C PRO A 97 -27.93 6.30 -25.49
N ILE A 98 -26.91 6.71 -26.26
CA ILE A 98 -26.01 7.79 -25.86
C ILE A 98 -26.81 9.07 -25.59
N GLY A 99 -26.55 9.72 -24.47
CA GLY A 99 -27.32 10.85 -23.95
C GLY A 99 -28.41 10.45 -22.93
N THR A 100 -28.59 9.15 -22.69
CA THR A 100 -29.47 8.60 -21.65
C THR A 100 -28.66 7.74 -20.71
N TYR A 101 -28.71 8.04 -19.42
CA TYR A 101 -27.83 7.41 -18.41
C TYR A 101 -28.56 7.05 -17.13
N ASN A 102 -28.15 5.95 -16.52
CA ASN A 102 -28.63 5.48 -15.22
C ASN A 102 -27.61 5.85 -14.13
N TRP A 103 -27.63 7.11 -13.71
CA TRP A 103 -26.73 7.59 -12.65
C TRP A 103 -27.05 7.01 -11.27
N ASP A 104 -28.24 6.43 -11.10
CA ASP A 104 -28.69 5.82 -9.85
C ASP A 104 -28.39 4.31 -9.76
N SER A 105 -27.65 3.77 -10.73
CA SER A 105 -27.20 2.38 -10.69
C SER A 105 -26.40 2.11 -9.41
N LYS A 106 -26.50 0.88 -8.89
CA LYS A 106 -25.73 0.48 -7.69
C LYS A 106 -24.21 0.70 -7.83
N TYR A 107 -23.70 0.57 -9.06
CA TYR A 107 -22.28 0.79 -9.35
C TYR A 107 -21.90 2.27 -9.25
N MET A 108 -22.70 3.16 -9.82
CA MET A 108 -22.46 4.60 -9.74
C MET A 108 -22.66 5.10 -8.31
N GLN A 109 -23.60 4.57 -7.54
CA GLN A 109 -23.76 4.94 -6.13
C GLN A 109 -22.53 4.52 -5.30
N ALA A 110 -21.93 3.35 -5.55
CA ALA A 110 -20.67 2.97 -4.89
C ALA A 110 -19.50 3.87 -5.34
N TYR A 111 -19.42 4.18 -6.63
CA TYR A 111 -18.43 5.13 -7.15
C TYR A 111 -18.57 6.51 -6.48
N PHE A 112 -19.78 7.05 -6.39
CA PHE A 112 -20.00 8.36 -5.74
C PHE A 112 -19.66 8.32 -4.25
N LYS A 113 -19.96 7.23 -3.54
CA LYS A 113 -19.60 7.07 -2.12
C LYS A 113 -18.10 7.23 -1.89
N ILE A 114 -17.26 6.65 -2.77
CA ILE A 114 -15.80 6.81 -2.72
C ILE A 114 -15.39 8.23 -3.11
N MET A 115 -15.95 8.77 -4.18
CA MET A 115 -15.62 10.11 -4.66
C MET A 115 -15.98 11.18 -3.63
N ASP A 116 -17.08 11.00 -2.89
CA ASP A 116 -17.47 11.90 -1.80
C ASP A 116 -16.45 11.87 -0.67
N LEU A 117 -15.92 10.69 -0.29
CA LEU A 117 -14.82 10.56 0.67
C LEU A 117 -13.56 11.29 0.17
N TYR A 118 -13.18 11.10 -1.09
CA TYR A 118 -12.03 11.79 -1.66
C TYR A 118 -12.20 13.29 -1.71
N LYS A 119 -13.41 13.77 -2.03
CA LYS A 119 -13.75 15.18 -2.03
C LYS A 119 -13.69 15.79 -0.62
N GLU A 120 -14.20 15.10 0.38
CA GLU A 120 -14.20 15.55 1.77
C GLU A 120 -12.75 15.71 2.30
N HIS A 121 -11.84 14.84 1.88
CA HIS A 121 -10.45 14.83 2.37
C HIS A 121 -9.42 15.39 1.39
N ASP A 122 -9.87 16.06 0.32
CA ASP A 122 -9.04 16.67 -0.74
C ASP A 122 -8.04 15.69 -1.39
N ILE A 123 -8.41 14.40 -1.49
CA ILE A 123 -7.63 13.40 -2.21
C ILE A 123 -7.87 13.59 -3.70
N LYS A 124 -6.81 13.74 -4.49
CA LYS A 124 -6.92 13.97 -5.93
C LYS A 124 -7.16 12.66 -6.67
N VAL A 125 -7.83 12.76 -7.80
CA VAL A 125 -8.27 11.61 -8.59
C VAL A 125 -7.79 11.77 -10.03
N MET A 126 -7.08 10.76 -10.52
CA MET A 126 -6.95 10.46 -11.94
C MET A 126 -8.18 9.65 -12.32
N GLY A 127 -9.17 10.31 -12.89
CA GLY A 127 -10.32 9.65 -13.48
C GLY A 127 -9.91 8.84 -14.71
N GLY A 128 -10.77 7.94 -15.14
CA GLY A 128 -10.48 7.17 -16.35
C GLY A 128 -11.70 6.42 -16.85
N PHE A 129 -11.55 5.86 -18.03
CA PHE A 129 -12.59 5.09 -18.68
C PHE A 129 -12.07 3.70 -19.02
N TRP A 130 -12.77 2.68 -18.50
CA TRP A 130 -12.39 1.30 -18.70
C TRP A 130 -13.46 0.55 -19.47
N HIS A 131 -13.03 -0.31 -20.39
CA HIS A 131 -13.85 -1.20 -21.19
C HIS A 131 -15.05 -0.51 -21.85
N VAL A 132 -14.90 -0.23 -23.09
CA VAL A 132 -15.94 0.30 -23.96
C VAL A 132 -16.49 -0.82 -24.82
N SER A 133 -17.33 -1.71 -24.28
CA SER A 133 -18.11 -2.57 -25.14
C SER A 133 -19.50 -2.00 -25.34
N TYR A 134 -19.91 -1.83 -26.58
CA TYR A 134 -21.21 -1.35 -26.96
C TYR A 134 -21.89 -2.36 -27.87
N ASN A 135 -23.02 -2.93 -27.45
CA ASN A 135 -23.83 -3.86 -28.23
C ASN A 135 -23.08 -5.07 -28.83
N GLY A 136 -21.96 -5.50 -28.24
CA GLY A 136 -21.13 -6.55 -28.81
C GLY A 136 -20.30 -6.08 -30.02
N GLU A 137 -20.26 -4.77 -30.28
CA GLU A 137 -19.33 -4.16 -31.21
C GLU A 137 -17.89 -4.32 -30.70
N ASN A 138 -16.95 -4.47 -31.62
CA ASN A 138 -15.55 -4.49 -31.30
C ASN A 138 -15.19 -3.13 -30.65
N GLU A 139 -14.62 -3.13 -29.46
CA GLU A 139 -14.19 -1.91 -28.75
C GLU A 139 -13.42 -0.96 -29.67
N LYS A 140 -12.63 -1.50 -30.58
CA LYS A 140 -11.82 -0.74 -31.55
C LYS A 140 -12.64 0.21 -32.40
N ASP A 141 -13.79 -0.26 -32.91
CA ASP A 141 -14.60 0.51 -33.86
C ASP A 141 -15.36 1.63 -33.17
N PHE A 142 -15.63 1.50 -31.88
CA PHE A 142 -16.30 2.54 -31.09
C PHE A 142 -15.37 3.69 -30.67
N TYR A 143 -14.09 3.38 -30.38
CA TYR A 143 -13.17 4.37 -29.80
C TYR A 143 -12.96 5.62 -30.66
N SER A 144 -12.88 5.50 -31.97
CA SER A 144 -12.67 6.63 -32.88
C SER A 144 -13.96 7.38 -33.22
N THR A 145 -15.12 7.01 -32.67
CA THR A 145 -16.43 7.63 -32.99
C THR A 145 -16.70 8.89 -32.19
N ASP A 146 -17.61 9.74 -32.74
CA ASP A 146 -18.10 10.90 -32.03
C ASP A 146 -18.96 10.50 -30.81
N ASP A 147 -19.62 9.35 -30.88
CA ASP A 147 -20.41 8.79 -29.80
C ASP A 147 -19.55 8.42 -28.58
N CYS A 148 -18.34 7.91 -28.78
CA CYS A 148 -17.41 7.65 -27.68
C CYS A 148 -16.97 8.94 -26.99
N ALA A 149 -16.61 9.95 -27.77
CA ALA A 149 -16.23 11.26 -27.23
C ALA A 149 -17.38 11.90 -26.47
N ARG A 150 -18.61 11.86 -27.03
CA ARG A 150 -19.81 12.40 -26.38
C ARG A 150 -20.14 11.66 -25.09
N LEU A 151 -20.09 10.33 -25.07
CA LEU A 151 -20.33 9.51 -23.88
C LEU A 151 -19.41 9.90 -22.72
N GLN A 152 -18.11 10.05 -23.00
CA GLN A 152 -17.13 10.44 -21.99
C GLN A 152 -17.30 11.90 -21.56
N ALA A 153 -17.62 12.79 -22.49
CA ALA A 153 -17.91 14.19 -22.15
C ALA A 153 -19.18 14.32 -21.29
N ASP A 154 -20.23 13.52 -21.54
CA ASP A 154 -21.45 13.47 -20.72
C ASP A 154 -21.13 13.00 -19.29
N LEU A 155 -20.28 11.95 -19.15
CA LEU A 155 -19.82 11.50 -17.85
C LEU A 155 -19.04 12.62 -17.12
N ILE A 156 -18.07 13.23 -17.76
CA ILE A 156 -17.25 14.30 -17.16
C ILE A 156 -18.13 15.48 -16.77
N GLU A 157 -19.06 15.89 -17.64
CA GLU A 157 -20.00 16.97 -17.35
C GLU A 157 -20.85 16.68 -16.12
N TYR A 158 -21.38 15.46 -15.99
CA TYR A 158 -22.14 15.04 -14.83
C TYR A 158 -21.30 15.04 -13.56
N LEU A 159 -20.07 14.50 -13.61
CA LEU A 159 -19.16 14.47 -12.47
C LEU A 159 -18.78 15.89 -12.02
N PHE A 160 -18.57 16.81 -12.95
CA PHE A 160 -18.15 18.19 -12.64
C PHE A 160 -19.31 19.05 -12.19
N ARG A 161 -20.37 19.16 -13.02
CA ARG A 161 -21.44 20.11 -12.79
C ARG A 161 -22.51 19.63 -11.82
N THR A 162 -22.79 18.31 -11.81
CA THR A 162 -23.83 17.76 -10.95
C THR A 162 -23.28 17.30 -9.63
N LYS A 163 -22.13 16.58 -9.64
CA LYS A 163 -21.52 16.03 -8.42
C LYS A 163 -20.49 17.00 -7.79
N GLY A 164 -19.96 17.95 -8.54
CA GLY A 164 -18.97 18.93 -8.07
C GLY A 164 -17.62 18.29 -7.72
N TYR A 165 -17.15 17.35 -8.57
CA TYR A 165 -15.84 16.69 -8.42
C TYR A 165 -14.74 17.37 -9.24
N ASP A 166 -15.01 18.50 -9.87
CA ASP A 166 -14.08 19.29 -10.71
C ASP A 166 -12.79 19.68 -9.96
N ARG A 167 -12.86 19.84 -8.63
CA ARG A 167 -11.69 20.19 -7.82
C ARG A 167 -10.78 19.01 -7.47
N ILE A 168 -11.31 17.80 -7.52
CA ILE A 168 -10.54 16.61 -7.15
C ILE A 168 -10.11 15.78 -8.35
N ILE A 169 -10.86 15.78 -9.46
CA ILE A 169 -10.43 15.12 -10.70
C ILE A 169 -9.42 16.04 -11.39
N THR A 170 -8.14 15.75 -11.20
CA THR A 170 -7.03 16.56 -11.72
C THR A 170 -6.40 15.99 -12.98
N SER A 171 -6.71 14.74 -13.32
CA SER A 171 -6.27 14.06 -14.52
C SER A 171 -7.34 13.07 -14.97
N TYR A 172 -7.40 12.78 -16.27
CA TYR A 172 -8.36 11.83 -16.83
C TYR A 172 -7.74 11.05 -17.99
N ALA A 173 -7.65 9.73 -17.84
CA ALA A 173 -7.19 8.80 -18.85
C ALA A 173 -8.38 8.20 -19.62
N PRO A 174 -8.64 8.61 -20.87
CA PRO A 174 -9.85 8.24 -21.60
C PRO A 174 -9.95 6.76 -22.00
N THR A 175 -8.89 6.00 -21.78
CA THR A 175 -8.82 4.57 -22.09
C THR A 175 -7.95 3.85 -21.07
N ASN A 176 -8.17 2.54 -20.93
CA ASN A 176 -7.23 1.67 -20.21
C ASN A 176 -6.55 0.74 -21.21
N GLU A 177 -5.22 0.74 -21.21
CA GLU A 177 -4.38 -0.18 -21.98
C GLU A 177 -4.80 -0.34 -23.46
N PRO A 178 -4.90 0.76 -24.21
CA PRO A 178 -5.38 0.69 -25.60
C PRO A 178 -4.55 -0.25 -26.48
N LEU A 179 -3.23 -0.35 -26.25
CA LEU A 179 -2.37 -1.30 -26.93
C LEU A 179 -2.76 -2.76 -26.61
N GLY A 180 -3.10 -3.04 -25.35
CA GLY A 180 -3.47 -4.38 -24.86
C GLY A 180 -4.77 -4.88 -25.46
N VAL A 181 -5.76 -4.00 -25.63
CA VAL A 181 -7.04 -4.32 -26.27
C VAL A 181 -6.97 -4.18 -27.78
N GLY A 182 -5.79 -3.82 -28.33
CA GLY A 182 -5.53 -3.78 -29.76
C GLY A 182 -6.15 -2.60 -30.51
N ILE A 183 -6.34 -1.45 -29.83
CA ILE A 183 -6.75 -0.19 -30.45
C ILE A 183 -5.55 0.38 -31.20
N PRO A 184 -5.70 0.72 -32.50
CA PRO A 184 -4.65 1.42 -33.24
C PRO A 184 -4.34 2.80 -32.61
N TYR A 185 -3.08 3.22 -32.66
CA TYR A 185 -2.69 4.54 -32.12
C TYR A 185 -3.48 5.69 -32.75
N ASP A 186 -3.73 5.64 -34.05
CA ASP A 186 -4.45 6.68 -34.79
C ASP A 186 -5.91 6.81 -34.34
N ASP A 187 -6.54 5.68 -33.99
CA ASP A 187 -7.90 5.67 -33.45
C ASP A 187 -7.94 6.27 -32.04
N TRP A 188 -6.99 5.89 -31.19
CA TRP A 188 -6.82 6.49 -29.87
C TRP A 188 -6.56 8.01 -29.96
N SER A 189 -5.63 8.42 -30.82
CA SER A 189 -5.31 9.82 -31.06
C SER A 189 -6.52 10.62 -31.58
N THR A 190 -7.31 10.01 -32.46
CA THR A 190 -8.56 10.59 -32.96
C THR A 190 -9.55 10.80 -31.85
N MET A 191 -9.75 9.83 -30.96
CA MET A 191 -10.64 9.91 -29.81
C MET A 191 -10.20 11.05 -28.86
N ILE A 192 -8.91 11.14 -28.52
CA ILE A 192 -8.37 12.23 -27.68
C ILE A 192 -8.73 13.60 -28.25
N LYS A 193 -8.50 13.82 -29.56
CA LYS A 193 -8.82 15.09 -30.24
C LYS A 193 -10.31 15.40 -30.22
N LYS A 194 -11.15 14.40 -30.46
CA LYS A 194 -12.60 14.54 -30.41
C LYS A 194 -13.09 14.85 -29.00
N LEU A 195 -12.60 14.13 -27.98
CA LEU A 195 -12.97 14.39 -26.59
C LEU A 195 -12.54 15.79 -26.14
N HIS A 196 -11.30 16.19 -26.44
CA HIS A 196 -10.79 17.53 -26.16
C HIS A 196 -11.68 18.61 -26.80
N ALA A 197 -12.06 18.45 -28.07
CA ALA A 197 -12.94 19.38 -28.78
C ALA A 197 -14.34 19.41 -28.20
N GLU A 198 -14.92 18.25 -27.84
CA GLU A 198 -16.25 18.11 -27.26
C GLU A 198 -16.33 18.80 -25.88
N LEU A 199 -15.30 18.61 -25.02
CA LEU A 199 -15.20 19.30 -23.74
C LEU A 199 -15.14 20.84 -23.93
N GLY A 200 -14.34 21.33 -24.86
CA GLY A 200 -14.23 22.74 -25.18
C GLY A 200 -15.56 23.33 -25.67
N GLN A 201 -16.31 22.63 -26.53
CA GLN A 201 -17.63 23.06 -26.99
C GLN A 201 -18.67 23.19 -25.86
N ARG A 202 -18.52 22.36 -24.83
CA ARG A 202 -19.38 22.41 -23.62
C ARG A 202 -18.92 23.43 -22.59
N GLY A 203 -17.80 24.12 -22.81
CA GLY A 203 -17.18 25.01 -21.82
C GLY A 203 -16.72 24.25 -20.56
N LEU A 204 -16.29 23.01 -20.73
CA LEU A 204 -15.65 22.21 -19.70
C LEU A 204 -14.12 22.33 -19.84
N PRO A 205 -13.36 22.19 -18.74
CA PRO A 205 -11.91 22.07 -18.84
C PRO A 205 -11.52 20.92 -19.77
N SER A 206 -10.50 21.10 -20.57
CA SER A 206 -9.90 20.04 -21.39
C SER A 206 -8.40 19.85 -21.08
N ASP A 207 -7.86 20.70 -20.24
CA ASP A 207 -6.47 20.75 -19.80
C ASP A 207 -6.18 19.80 -18.62
N PHE A 208 -6.88 18.67 -18.54
CA PHE A 208 -6.69 17.59 -17.54
C PHE A 208 -6.64 16.20 -18.18
N LEU A 209 -6.69 16.10 -19.52
CA LEU A 209 -6.56 14.81 -20.19
C LEU A 209 -5.13 14.29 -20.08
N SER A 210 -4.99 12.99 -19.81
CA SER A 210 -3.71 12.28 -19.75
C SER A 210 -3.70 11.06 -20.68
N GLY A 211 -2.51 10.57 -20.98
CA GLY A 211 -2.35 9.36 -21.81
C GLY A 211 -0.91 8.96 -22.08
N ALA A 212 -0.65 7.74 -22.56
CA ALA A 212 -1.67 6.86 -23.18
C ALA A 212 -2.16 5.69 -22.31
N ASP A 213 -1.83 5.64 -21.02
CA ASP A 213 -2.29 4.57 -20.14
C ASP A 213 -1.91 3.17 -20.67
N SER A 214 -0.70 3.02 -21.17
CA SER A 214 -0.23 1.88 -21.91
C SER A 214 1.28 1.66 -21.68
N TRP A 215 1.96 0.95 -22.58
CA TRP A 215 3.39 0.63 -22.49
C TRP A 215 4.07 0.68 -23.86
N SER A 216 5.33 0.24 -23.94
CA SER A 216 6.12 0.21 -25.19
C SER A 216 6.36 1.61 -25.77
N ASP A 217 6.26 1.78 -27.07
CA ASP A 217 6.43 3.06 -27.76
C ASP A 217 5.27 4.05 -27.55
N TRP A 218 4.17 3.59 -26.98
CA TRP A 218 3.06 4.43 -26.56
C TRP A 218 3.42 5.36 -25.38
N ILE A 219 4.52 5.10 -24.69
CA ILE A 219 5.01 5.97 -23.61
C ILE A 219 5.33 7.38 -24.11
N TRP A 220 5.90 7.53 -25.30
CA TRP A 220 6.30 8.84 -25.86
C TRP A 220 5.50 9.29 -27.09
N LYS A 221 4.77 8.40 -27.77
CA LYS A 221 3.92 8.77 -28.93
C LYS A 221 2.91 9.88 -28.59
N PRO A 222 2.24 9.89 -27.41
CA PRO A 222 1.34 10.97 -27.03
C PRO A 222 2.02 12.35 -27.02
N ALA A 223 3.26 12.42 -26.57
CA ALA A 223 4.04 13.67 -26.60
C ALA A 223 4.35 14.12 -28.04
N GLN A 224 4.53 13.19 -28.93
CA GLN A 224 4.83 13.48 -30.34
C GLN A 224 3.61 13.94 -31.14
N TYR A 225 2.42 13.39 -30.88
CA TYR A 225 1.26 13.55 -31.76
C TYR A 225 0.04 14.21 -31.11
N ASN A 226 0.01 14.31 -29.78
CA ASN A 226 -1.15 14.78 -29.00
C ASN A 226 -0.76 15.74 -27.87
N ALA A 227 0.40 16.37 -27.95
CA ALA A 227 0.86 17.26 -26.87
C ALA A 227 -0.10 18.44 -26.61
N SER A 228 -0.82 18.92 -27.62
CA SER A 228 -1.77 20.02 -27.49
C SER A 228 -3.06 19.65 -26.75
N GLU A 229 -3.44 18.38 -26.78
CA GLU A 229 -4.67 17.88 -26.15
C GLU A 229 -4.45 17.34 -24.74
N LEU A 230 -3.20 17.03 -24.38
CA LEU A 230 -2.86 16.40 -23.11
C LEU A 230 -2.21 17.38 -22.13
N SER A 231 -2.53 17.25 -20.86
CA SER A 231 -1.89 17.98 -19.75
C SER A 231 -0.87 17.14 -18.99
N ALA A 232 -0.91 15.82 -19.14
CA ALA A 232 -0.01 14.87 -18.53
C ALA A 232 0.24 13.66 -19.44
N TYR A 233 1.30 12.93 -19.14
CA TYR A 233 1.60 11.65 -19.77
C TYR A 233 1.52 10.56 -18.70
N ASP A 234 1.04 9.39 -19.07
CA ASP A 234 0.98 8.26 -18.17
C ASP A 234 1.26 6.94 -18.91
N PHE A 235 1.71 5.96 -18.14
CA PHE A 235 1.93 4.61 -18.65
C PHE A 235 1.89 3.58 -17.51
N HIS A 236 1.72 2.30 -17.88
CA HIS A 236 1.77 1.18 -16.96
C HIS A 236 3.16 0.57 -16.93
N ASN A 237 3.61 0.18 -15.76
CA ASN A 237 4.86 -0.54 -15.61
C ASN A 237 4.79 -1.63 -14.54
N TYR A 238 4.75 -2.86 -15.01
CA TYR A 238 4.94 -4.06 -14.21
C TYR A 238 6.33 -4.61 -14.47
N LEU A 239 7.09 -4.98 -13.41
CA LEU A 239 8.52 -5.34 -13.52
C LEU A 239 8.64 -6.64 -14.20
N THR A 240 8.41 -7.18 -15.07
CA THR A 240 8.57 -8.38 -15.87
C THR A 240 7.72 -9.58 -15.47
N ASN A 241 7.67 -10.54 -16.38
CA ASN A 241 6.87 -11.75 -16.23
C ASN A 241 7.64 -12.89 -15.54
N THR A 242 8.90 -12.68 -15.18
CA THR A 242 9.71 -13.69 -14.51
C THR A 242 10.25 -13.19 -13.17
N PRO A 243 10.26 -14.04 -12.12
CA PRO A 243 10.78 -13.69 -10.81
C PRO A 243 12.22 -13.21 -10.82
N ASP A 244 13.08 -13.86 -11.58
CA ASP A 244 14.50 -13.54 -11.67
C ASP A 244 14.73 -12.15 -12.29
N ASP A 245 13.97 -11.81 -13.32
CA ASP A 245 14.09 -10.51 -13.96
C ASP A 245 13.56 -9.39 -13.04
N THR A 246 12.47 -9.61 -12.33
CA THR A 246 11.94 -8.66 -11.32
C THR A 246 13.01 -8.37 -10.27
N TYR A 247 13.60 -9.40 -9.71
CA TYR A 247 14.68 -9.29 -8.76
C TYR A 247 15.86 -8.50 -9.33
N ASN A 248 16.33 -8.87 -10.53
CA ASN A 248 17.45 -8.22 -11.18
C ASN A 248 17.18 -6.73 -11.48
N GLN A 249 15.99 -6.37 -11.92
CA GLN A 249 15.63 -4.97 -12.19
C GLN A 249 15.66 -4.11 -10.92
N LEU A 250 15.12 -4.61 -9.81
CA LEU A 250 15.16 -3.92 -8.52
C LEU A 250 16.60 -3.77 -8.04
N TYR A 251 17.35 -4.86 -7.97
CA TYR A 251 18.70 -4.86 -7.41
C TYR A 251 19.71 -4.09 -8.26
N ASN A 252 19.62 -4.17 -9.58
CA ASN A 252 20.50 -3.44 -10.47
C ASN A 252 20.11 -1.96 -10.66
N ARG A 253 18.98 -1.53 -10.07
CA ARG A 253 18.47 -0.15 -10.17
C ARG A 253 18.16 0.28 -11.60
N THR A 254 17.70 -0.65 -12.42
CA THR A 254 17.39 -0.35 -13.82
C THR A 254 16.11 0.48 -13.96
N ILE A 255 15.22 0.46 -12.97
CA ILE A 255 13.97 1.22 -12.94
C ILE A 255 14.26 2.73 -12.98
N GLU A 256 15.13 3.24 -12.09
CA GLU A 256 15.50 4.66 -12.05
C GLU A 256 15.99 5.13 -13.42
N THR A 257 16.89 4.35 -14.05
CA THR A 257 17.44 4.68 -15.38
C THR A 257 16.39 4.57 -16.49
N THR A 258 15.56 3.53 -16.46
CA THR A 258 14.52 3.30 -17.47
C THR A 258 13.50 4.43 -17.46
N PHE A 259 13.05 4.85 -16.28
CA PHE A 259 12.08 5.92 -16.16
C PHE A 259 12.66 7.29 -16.51
N ALA A 260 13.90 7.57 -16.12
CA ALA A 260 14.59 8.78 -16.55
C ALA A 260 14.71 8.84 -18.09
N ASN A 261 15.00 7.72 -18.74
CA ASN A 261 15.03 7.63 -20.21
C ASN A 261 13.64 7.83 -20.83
N ASN A 262 12.58 7.29 -20.22
CA ASN A 262 11.21 7.51 -20.69
C ASN A 262 10.83 8.99 -20.63
N ILE A 263 11.13 9.67 -19.52
CA ILE A 263 10.93 11.12 -19.37
C ILE A 263 11.71 11.89 -20.44
N ALA A 264 12.99 11.56 -20.64
CA ALA A 264 13.81 12.19 -21.65
C ALA A 264 13.25 12.00 -23.07
N ASN A 265 12.72 10.81 -23.37
CA ASN A 265 12.05 10.54 -24.65
C ASN A 265 10.76 11.34 -24.84
N ILE A 266 9.95 11.49 -23.78
CA ILE A 266 8.75 12.33 -23.78
C ILE A 266 9.14 13.79 -24.04
N TYR A 267 10.08 14.33 -23.26
CA TYR A 267 10.48 15.74 -23.34
C TYR A 267 11.25 16.11 -24.63
N LYS A 268 11.72 15.11 -25.37
CA LYS A 268 12.25 15.33 -26.72
C LYS A 268 11.19 15.85 -27.68
N TYR A 269 9.92 15.49 -27.50
CA TYR A 269 8.80 15.89 -28.35
C TYR A 269 7.95 16.98 -27.72
N ASP A 270 7.80 16.98 -26.40
CA ASP A 270 7.09 18.00 -25.64
C ASP A 270 7.93 18.48 -24.45
N ASN A 271 8.53 19.66 -24.57
CA ASN A 271 9.40 20.25 -23.55
C ASN A 271 8.66 21.18 -22.57
N THR A 272 7.35 21.06 -22.45
CA THR A 272 6.52 21.89 -21.57
C THR A 272 6.55 21.46 -20.10
N ASN A 273 7.35 20.47 -19.76
CA ASN A 273 7.52 19.93 -18.40
C ASN A 273 6.21 19.40 -17.78
N LYS A 274 5.33 18.82 -18.61
CA LYS A 274 4.12 18.17 -18.13
C LYS A 274 4.45 16.98 -17.24
N PRO A 275 3.63 16.71 -16.20
CA PRO A 275 3.87 15.57 -15.32
C PRO A 275 3.80 14.23 -16.09
N VAL A 276 4.65 13.29 -15.69
CA VAL A 276 4.66 11.92 -16.20
C VAL A 276 4.35 10.98 -15.06
N HIS A 277 3.29 10.19 -15.20
CA HIS A 277 2.79 9.29 -14.17
C HIS A 277 3.06 7.84 -14.53
N VAL A 278 3.35 7.01 -13.53
CA VAL A 278 3.19 5.56 -13.64
C VAL A 278 1.82 5.22 -13.06
N SER A 279 0.81 5.18 -13.94
CA SER A 279 -0.60 5.08 -13.56
C SER A 279 -1.02 3.69 -13.10
N GLU A 280 -0.25 2.64 -13.43
CA GLU A 280 -0.32 1.32 -12.82
C GLU A 280 1.08 0.76 -12.60
N MET A 281 1.34 0.24 -11.40
CA MET A 281 2.63 -0.36 -11.08
C MET A 281 2.55 -1.47 -10.04
N ALA A 282 3.37 -2.49 -10.22
CA ALA A 282 3.69 -3.51 -9.22
C ALA A 282 5.05 -4.17 -9.51
N PRO A 283 5.73 -4.72 -8.49
CA PRO A 283 6.99 -5.44 -8.69
C PRO A 283 6.86 -6.72 -9.52
N ILE A 284 5.66 -7.30 -9.62
CA ILE A 284 5.40 -8.51 -10.40
C ILE A 284 4.71 -8.12 -11.70
N GLY A 285 5.26 -8.56 -12.82
CA GLY A 285 4.57 -8.50 -14.10
C GLY A 285 3.33 -9.38 -14.07
N VAL A 286 2.22 -8.79 -14.37
CA VAL A 286 0.88 -9.38 -14.44
C VAL A 286 0.34 -9.86 -13.08
N PRO A 287 -0.44 -9.04 -12.37
CA PRO A 287 -1.14 -9.42 -11.15
C PRO A 287 -2.14 -10.58 -11.35
N PHE A 288 -2.37 -11.01 -12.59
CA PHE A 288 -3.36 -12.00 -13.02
C PHE A 288 -2.79 -13.39 -13.34
N ILE A 289 -1.50 -13.62 -13.12
CA ILE A 289 -0.98 -14.97 -13.30
C ILE A 289 -1.54 -15.85 -12.20
N ASP A 290 -2.28 -16.89 -12.59
CA ASP A 290 -2.68 -18.03 -11.76
C ASP A 290 -1.44 -18.81 -11.27
N TRP A 291 -0.59 -18.14 -10.55
CA TRP A 291 0.47 -18.82 -9.81
C TRP A 291 -0.11 -19.26 -8.50
N PRO A 292 0.07 -20.54 -8.14
CA PRO A 292 -0.12 -20.91 -6.75
C PRO A 292 0.78 -19.99 -5.92
N ILE A 293 0.19 -19.07 -5.17
CA ILE A 293 0.94 -18.10 -4.34
C ILE A 293 1.98 -18.82 -3.49
N ALA A 294 1.68 -20.04 -3.06
CA ALA A 294 2.56 -20.88 -2.25
C ALA A 294 3.89 -21.25 -2.92
N ASP A 295 3.91 -21.44 -4.23
CA ASP A 295 5.10 -21.91 -4.97
C ASP A 295 5.93 -20.78 -5.58
N ALA A 296 5.43 -19.53 -5.55
CA ALA A 296 6.16 -18.38 -6.05
C ALA A 296 7.32 -18.00 -5.10
N PRO A 297 8.45 -17.50 -5.63
CA PRO A 297 9.52 -16.93 -4.79
C PRO A 297 8.98 -15.82 -3.87
N ALA A 298 9.54 -15.68 -2.68
CA ALA A 298 9.05 -14.76 -1.65
C ALA A 298 8.91 -13.30 -2.17
N HIS A 299 9.88 -12.81 -2.95
CA HIS A 299 9.82 -11.44 -3.51
C HIS A 299 8.72 -11.23 -4.56
N CYS A 300 8.07 -12.30 -5.02
CA CYS A 300 6.93 -12.27 -5.95
C CYS A 300 5.59 -12.49 -5.24
N ARG A 301 5.58 -12.77 -3.96
CA ARG A 301 4.37 -13.02 -3.18
C ARG A 301 3.95 -11.77 -2.45
N ILE A 302 2.78 -11.24 -2.78
CA ILE A 302 2.29 -9.97 -2.22
C ILE A 302 2.02 -9.99 -0.72
N ASP A 303 1.97 -11.18 -0.12
CA ASP A 303 1.77 -11.41 1.32
C ASP A 303 3.06 -11.48 2.11
N THR A 304 4.22 -11.23 1.47
CA THR A 304 5.52 -11.40 2.10
C THR A 304 6.24 -10.07 2.40
N TYR A 305 7.15 -10.15 3.34
CA TYR A 305 8.10 -9.10 3.67
C TYR A 305 8.98 -8.70 2.47
N GLU A 306 9.48 -9.68 1.72
CA GLU A 306 10.36 -9.46 0.57
C GLU A 306 9.68 -8.68 -0.56
N TYR A 307 8.42 -8.97 -0.80
CA TYR A 307 7.62 -8.19 -1.76
C TYR A 307 7.46 -6.75 -1.28
N ALA A 308 7.13 -6.55 -0.01
CA ALA A 308 6.97 -5.22 0.57
C ALA A 308 8.24 -4.39 0.46
N LEU A 309 9.40 -4.97 0.79
CA LEU A 309 10.68 -4.30 0.66
C LEU A 309 11.03 -4.02 -0.81
N GLY A 310 10.71 -4.95 -1.71
CA GLY A 310 10.87 -4.77 -3.16
C GLY A 310 9.98 -3.66 -3.71
N PHE A 311 8.75 -3.55 -3.26
CA PHE A 311 7.84 -2.49 -3.68
C PHE A 311 8.27 -1.12 -3.14
N TRP A 312 8.81 -1.10 -1.94
CA TRP A 312 9.40 0.12 -1.38
C TRP A 312 10.60 0.60 -2.19
N ASP A 313 11.51 -0.33 -2.57
CA ASP A 313 12.64 -0.07 -3.48
C ASP A 313 12.15 0.49 -4.83
N TYR A 314 11.09 -0.09 -5.38
CA TYR A 314 10.48 0.39 -6.63
C TYR A 314 10.02 1.85 -6.50
N GLY A 315 9.29 2.18 -5.44
CA GLY A 315 8.83 3.55 -5.19
C GLY A 315 9.98 4.55 -5.05
N ILE A 316 11.06 4.18 -4.36
CA ILE A 316 12.27 5.01 -4.25
C ILE A 316 12.88 5.28 -5.62
N GLN A 317 13.09 4.24 -6.43
CA GLN A 317 13.68 4.38 -7.75
C GLN A 317 12.79 5.21 -8.70
N LEU A 318 11.47 5.03 -8.61
CA LEU A 318 10.50 5.82 -9.38
C LEU A 318 10.63 7.32 -9.04
N ALA A 319 10.55 7.68 -7.78
CA ALA A 319 10.62 9.08 -7.37
C ALA A 319 11.97 9.71 -7.75
N ARG A 320 13.09 8.97 -7.57
CA ARG A 320 14.43 9.43 -7.96
C ARG A 320 14.60 9.63 -9.46
N SER A 321 13.80 8.96 -10.29
CA SER A 321 13.86 9.11 -11.75
C SER A 321 13.26 10.41 -12.28
N GLY A 322 12.47 11.13 -11.47
CA GLY A 322 11.76 12.35 -11.85
C GLY A 322 10.33 12.11 -12.34
N MET A 323 9.76 10.91 -12.14
CA MET A 323 8.32 10.70 -12.34
C MET A 323 7.51 11.57 -11.38
N ALA A 324 6.34 12.03 -11.82
CA ALA A 324 5.46 12.87 -11.01
C ALA A 324 4.65 12.08 -9.99
N SER A 325 4.34 10.82 -10.26
CA SER A 325 3.63 9.94 -9.34
C SER A 325 3.84 8.46 -9.66
N GLY A 326 3.52 7.62 -8.67
CA GLY A 326 3.41 6.18 -8.84
C GLY A 326 2.14 5.64 -8.17
N LEU A 327 1.28 4.97 -8.95
CA LEU A 327 -0.01 4.47 -8.49
C LEU A 327 0.00 2.94 -8.44
N ALA A 328 0.07 2.40 -7.23
CA ALA A 328 0.17 0.97 -6.99
C ALA A 328 -1.06 0.20 -7.49
N TRP A 329 -0.88 -0.96 -8.06
CA TRP A 329 -1.94 -1.91 -8.34
C TRP A 329 -2.02 -2.96 -7.21
N ALA A 330 -3.05 -2.95 -6.32
CA ALA A 330 -4.12 -1.98 -6.17
C ALA A 330 -4.40 -1.76 -4.66
N LEU A 331 -5.33 -0.86 -4.32
CA LEU A 331 -5.72 -0.65 -2.92
C LEU A 331 -6.15 -1.96 -2.26
N ASP A 332 -7.12 -2.63 -2.88
CA ASP A 332 -7.74 -3.84 -2.36
C ASP A 332 -7.80 -4.93 -3.42
N GLY A 333 -7.79 -6.17 -2.97
CA GLY A 333 -7.88 -7.35 -3.84
C GLY A 333 -9.30 -7.77 -4.09
N LEU A 334 -9.58 -8.20 -5.32
CA LEU A 334 -10.72 -9.03 -5.64
C LEU A 334 -10.34 -10.50 -5.45
N GLU A 335 -11.30 -11.35 -5.16
CA GLU A 335 -11.06 -12.79 -4.98
C GLU A 335 -10.36 -13.43 -6.20
N GLN A 336 -10.71 -12.97 -7.40
CA GLN A 336 -10.08 -13.42 -8.65
C GLN A 336 -8.63 -12.94 -8.81
N ASN A 337 -8.24 -11.85 -8.13
CA ASN A 337 -6.90 -11.26 -8.18
C ASN A 337 -6.13 -11.60 -6.89
N LYS A 338 -5.83 -12.87 -6.68
CA LYS A 338 -5.05 -13.36 -5.54
C LYS A 338 -3.74 -12.61 -5.31
N ASN A 339 -3.22 -11.97 -6.35
CA ASN A 339 -1.95 -11.27 -6.39
C ASN A 339 -2.08 -9.75 -6.46
N ALA A 340 -3.21 -9.17 -6.09
CA ALA A 340 -3.39 -7.73 -6.03
C ALA A 340 -3.94 -7.28 -4.66
N GLY A 341 -3.77 -5.99 -4.37
CA GLY A 341 -4.34 -5.33 -3.20
C GLY A 341 -3.48 -5.36 -1.94
N MET A 342 -3.63 -4.32 -1.14
CA MET A 342 -3.02 -4.21 0.19
C MET A 342 -3.75 -5.09 1.22
N TRP A 343 -4.96 -5.51 0.91
CA TRP A 343 -5.78 -6.49 1.60
C TRP A 343 -6.79 -7.10 0.62
N ASN A 344 -7.58 -8.07 1.07
CA ASN A 344 -8.61 -8.69 0.26
C ASN A 344 -10.00 -8.43 0.84
N ASN A 345 -10.85 -7.72 0.12
CA ASN A 345 -12.21 -7.37 0.56
C ASN A 345 -13.17 -8.57 0.62
N ALA A 346 -12.92 -9.63 -0.13
CA ALA A 346 -13.86 -10.74 -0.25
C ALA A 346 -13.81 -11.75 0.90
N GLY A 347 -12.93 -11.55 1.89
CA GLY A 347 -12.83 -12.44 3.05
C GLY A 347 -12.16 -13.77 2.78
N THR A 348 -11.80 -14.09 1.55
CA THR A 348 -11.01 -15.24 1.14
C THR A 348 -9.52 -14.86 1.03
N TYR A 349 -8.60 -15.80 1.15
CA TYR A 349 -7.15 -15.55 1.06
C TYR A 349 -6.62 -14.46 2.03
N GLY A 350 -6.87 -14.66 3.32
CA GLY A 350 -6.37 -13.82 4.39
C GLY A 350 -7.34 -12.74 4.85
N GLY A 351 -8.52 -12.65 4.24
CA GLY A 351 -9.57 -11.73 4.66
C GLY A 351 -9.13 -10.28 4.60
N MET A 352 -9.64 -9.47 5.53
CA MET A 352 -9.32 -8.05 5.65
C MET A 352 -7.94 -7.76 6.28
N THR A 353 -7.09 -8.78 6.47
CA THR A 353 -5.75 -8.60 7.04
C THR A 353 -4.87 -7.75 6.11
N LEU A 354 -4.24 -6.74 6.67
CA LEU A 354 -3.31 -5.89 5.95
C LEU A 354 -2.02 -6.66 5.62
N ARG A 355 -1.57 -6.55 4.39
CA ARG A 355 -0.34 -7.20 3.93
C ARG A 355 0.88 -6.34 4.28
N PRO A 356 2.08 -6.90 4.39
CA PRO A 356 3.28 -6.13 4.74
C PRO A 356 3.53 -4.90 3.86
N TRP A 357 3.23 -4.96 2.55
CA TRP A 357 3.44 -3.84 1.66
C TRP A 357 2.45 -2.68 1.83
N TYR A 358 1.32 -2.89 2.52
CA TYR A 358 0.45 -1.81 2.96
C TYR A 358 1.23 -0.81 3.81
N TYR A 359 2.01 -1.29 4.77
CA TYR A 359 2.72 -0.45 5.72
C TYR A 359 3.82 0.39 5.06
N THR A 360 4.61 -0.21 4.19
CA THR A 360 5.65 0.54 3.47
C THR A 360 5.04 1.55 2.49
N TRP A 361 3.97 1.17 1.80
CA TRP A 361 3.29 2.05 0.86
C TRP A 361 2.49 3.16 1.54
N GLN A 362 1.89 2.87 2.70
CA GLN A 362 1.25 3.87 3.55
C GLN A 362 2.23 4.97 3.97
N LEU A 363 3.46 4.63 4.39
CA LEU A 363 4.49 5.61 4.71
C LEU A 363 4.84 6.48 3.48
N MET A 364 4.98 5.87 2.30
CA MET A 364 5.27 6.60 1.06
C MET A 364 4.13 7.54 0.67
N CYS A 365 2.89 7.08 0.67
CA CYS A 365 1.73 7.91 0.33
C CYS A 365 1.56 9.08 1.29
N ARG A 366 1.66 8.80 2.60
CA ARG A 366 1.34 9.77 3.64
C ARG A 366 2.42 10.84 3.81
N TYR A 367 3.69 10.46 3.72
CA TYR A 367 4.81 11.31 4.08
C TYR A 367 5.65 11.80 2.90
N PHE A 368 5.23 11.50 1.67
CA PHE A 368 5.68 12.15 0.43
C PHE A 368 4.48 12.78 -0.28
N PRO A 369 3.81 13.79 0.35
CA PRO A 369 2.57 14.34 -0.16
C PRO A 369 2.77 15.11 -1.47
N ARG A 370 1.66 15.35 -2.16
CA ARG A 370 1.62 16.22 -3.34
C ARG A 370 2.22 17.58 -3.04
N GLY A 371 2.99 18.10 -3.97
CA GLY A 371 3.66 19.41 -3.84
C GLY A 371 4.99 19.35 -3.10
N ALA A 372 5.35 18.20 -2.49
CA ALA A 372 6.66 18.05 -1.88
C ALA A 372 7.77 18.19 -2.93
N GLN A 373 8.88 18.79 -2.54
CA GLN A 373 10.11 18.83 -3.34
C GLN A 373 10.88 17.53 -3.14
N ILE A 374 10.91 16.69 -4.17
CA ILE A 374 11.68 15.45 -4.12
C ILE A 374 13.17 15.72 -4.16
N LEU A 375 13.91 15.07 -3.26
CA LEU A 375 15.34 15.22 -3.06
C LEU A 375 16.06 13.92 -3.40
N LYS A 376 16.91 13.94 -4.42
CA LYS A 376 17.90 12.87 -4.59
C LYS A 376 18.98 13.06 -3.54
N MET A 377 19.03 12.13 -2.62
CA MET A 377 20.05 12.09 -1.59
C MET A 377 21.31 11.40 -2.11
N THR A 378 22.49 11.81 -1.61
CA THR A 378 23.73 11.07 -1.88
C THR A 378 23.66 9.68 -1.23
N GLU A 379 24.19 8.70 -1.95
CA GLU A 379 24.32 7.33 -1.50
C GLU A 379 25.79 6.98 -1.37
N LEU A 380 26.10 5.86 -0.74
CA LEU A 380 27.49 5.45 -0.54
C LEU A 380 28.18 5.21 -1.88
N GLU A 381 29.25 5.95 -2.15
CA GLU A 381 29.97 5.91 -3.42
C GLU A 381 30.44 4.48 -3.77
N GLY A 382 30.25 4.10 -5.03
CA GLY A 382 30.62 2.78 -5.54
C GLY A 382 29.71 1.63 -5.04
N ARG A 383 28.64 1.93 -4.30
CA ARG A 383 27.73 0.94 -3.74
C ARG A 383 26.31 1.13 -4.26
N LYS A 384 25.64 0.00 -4.52
CA LYS A 384 24.22 -0.04 -4.93
C LYS A 384 23.32 -0.68 -3.87
N ASP A 385 23.87 -1.12 -2.75
CA ASP A 385 23.13 -1.79 -1.68
C ASP A 385 22.26 -0.81 -0.87
N ILE A 386 22.68 0.43 -0.67
CA ILE A 386 21.88 1.44 0.02
C ILE A 386 21.15 2.35 -0.99
N ARG A 387 19.88 2.60 -0.75
CA ARG A 387 19.03 3.49 -1.56
C ARG A 387 18.38 4.50 -0.63
N ILE A 388 18.44 5.76 -1.02
CA ILE A 388 17.96 6.86 -0.19
C ILE A 388 17.13 7.82 -1.04
N LEU A 389 15.95 8.17 -0.54
CA LEU A 389 15.09 9.21 -1.08
C LEU A 389 14.78 10.21 0.02
N GLY A 390 14.71 11.48 -0.31
CA GLY A 390 14.25 12.53 0.58
C GLY A 390 13.11 13.36 -0.04
N ALA A 391 12.41 14.09 0.79
CA ALA A 391 11.49 15.13 0.38
C ALA A 391 11.54 16.29 1.37
N ARG A 392 11.48 17.51 0.84
CA ARG A 392 11.15 18.71 1.57
C ARG A 392 9.67 19.03 1.34
N ILE A 393 8.94 19.19 2.41
CA ILE A 393 7.50 19.42 2.41
C ILE A 393 7.26 20.87 2.82
N ASP A 394 6.15 21.44 2.45
CA ASP A 394 5.75 22.79 2.85
C ASP A 394 5.88 22.96 4.37
N ASP A 395 6.08 24.18 4.85
CA ASP A 395 6.31 24.53 6.26
C ASP A 395 7.62 24.01 6.87
N GLY A 396 8.58 23.57 6.04
CA GLY A 396 9.89 23.13 6.49
C GLY A 396 9.89 21.76 7.14
N ASP A 397 8.98 20.88 6.73
CA ASP A 397 8.99 19.48 7.08
C ASP A 397 9.84 18.66 6.09
N TYR A 398 10.34 17.53 6.57
CA TYR A 398 11.17 16.62 5.80
C TYR A 398 10.77 15.17 6.02
N SER A 399 10.89 14.38 4.97
CA SER A 399 10.80 12.94 5.04
C SER A 399 11.96 12.29 4.31
N PHE A 400 12.46 11.17 4.85
CA PHE A 400 13.54 10.38 4.27
C PHE A 400 13.19 8.90 4.38
N VAL A 401 13.61 8.15 3.38
CA VAL A 401 13.59 6.70 3.40
C VAL A 401 14.94 6.16 2.98
N ALA A 402 15.45 5.18 3.73
CA ALA A 402 16.67 4.45 3.40
C ALA A 402 16.38 2.95 3.46
N ILE A 403 16.76 2.21 2.41
CA ILE A 403 16.69 0.75 2.38
C ILE A 403 18.04 0.16 2.01
N ASN A 404 18.34 -0.99 2.56
CA ASN A 404 19.59 -1.70 2.32
C ASN A 404 19.29 -3.07 1.70
N ARG A 405 19.82 -3.30 0.50
CA ARG A 405 19.56 -4.51 -0.28
C ARG A 405 20.83 -5.37 -0.42
N ARG A 406 20.68 -6.67 -0.41
CA ARG A 406 21.79 -7.59 -0.62
C ARG A 406 22.19 -7.64 -2.09
N MET A 407 23.31 -6.97 -2.43
CA MET A 407 23.82 -6.91 -3.81
C MET A 407 24.96 -7.90 -4.05
N ASP A 408 25.83 -8.10 -3.06
CA ASP A 408 27.03 -8.90 -3.14
C ASP A 408 27.52 -9.34 -1.75
N ALA A 409 28.65 -10.03 -1.69
CA ALA A 409 29.25 -10.47 -0.44
C ALA A 409 29.76 -9.32 0.46
N GLN A 410 29.86 -8.08 -0.06
CA GLN A 410 30.26 -6.91 0.69
C GLN A 410 29.07 -6.12 1.25
N SER A 411 27.83 -6.53 0.92
CA SER A 411 26.63 -5.93 1.48
C SER A 411 26.55 -6.23 2.97
N GLN A 412 26.37 -5.18 3.77
CA GLN A 412 26.36 -5.24 5.23
C GLN A 412 25.47 -4.13 5.78
N THR A 413 25.21 -4.13 7.07
CA THR A 413 24.54 -3.00 7.75
C THR A 413 25.24 -1.68 7.39
N ARG A 414 24.46 -0.65 7.07
CA ARG A 414 24.95 0.71 6.78
C ARG A 414 24.47 1.66 7.86
N GLN A 415 25.36 2.57 8.26
CA GLN A 415 24.99 3.71 9.10
C GLN A 415 24.84 4.95 8.23
N VAL A 416 23.66 5.55 8.27
CA VAL A 416 23.34 6.75 7.47
C VAL A 416 23.03 7.90 8.40
N THR A 417 23.69 9.04 8.20
CA THR A 417 23.40 10.27 8.92
C THR A 417 22.65 11.24 8.01
N PHE A 418 21.51 11.72 8.47
CA PHE A 418 20.73 12.78 7.84
C PHE A 418 20.93 14.07 8.64
N ARG A 419 21.39 15.12 7.97
CA ARG A 419 21.59 16.43 8.58
C ARG A 419 21.03 17.52 7.67
N ILE A 420 20.01 18.21 8.16
CA ILE A 420 19.36 19.32 7.46
C ILE A 420 18.91 20.33 8.55
N GLU A 421 18.94 21.60 8.25
CA GLU A 421 18.47 22.64 9.16
C GLU A 421 16.95 22.49 9.41
N CYS A 422 16.60 21.78 10.48
CA CYS A 422 15.25 21.53 10.94
C CYS A 422 15.27 21.09 12.40
N ASP A 423 14.61 21.84 13.26
CA ASP A 423 14.59 21.61 14.71
C ASP A 423 13.32 20.92 15.20
N LYS A 424 12.43 20.52 14.27
CA LYS A 424 11.21 19.79 14.58
C LYS A 424 11.49 18.40 15.18
N PRO A 425 10.55 17.82 15.94
CA PRO A 425 10.65 16.42 16.36
C PRO A 425 10.78 15.49 15.15
N VAL A 426 11.49 14.39 15.35
CA VAL A 426 11.74 13.41 14.29
C VAL A 426 11.19 12.06 14.71
N TYR A 427 10.42 11.46 13.83
CA TYR A 427 9.79 10.16 14.01
C TYR A 427 10.45 9.15 13.08
N ILE A 428 10.80 7.98 13.62
CA ILE A 428 11.54 6.92 12.93
C ILE A 428 10.71 5.65 12.92
N TYR A 429 10.43 5.14 11.72
CA TYR A 429 9.78 3.85 11.51
C TYR A 429 10.82 2.85 11.01
N ARG A 430 10.80 1.65 11.56
CA ARG A 430 11.68 0.56 11.11
C ARG A 430 10.83 -0.53 10.46
N PHE A 431 11.28 -0.99 9.32
CA PHE A 431 10.65 -2.10 8.60
C PHE A 431 11.65 -3.24 8.47
N ASN A 432 11.40 -4.31 9.18
CA ASN A 432 12.18 -5.54 9.21
C ASN A 432 11.27 -6.76 9.39
N ARG A 433 11.83 -7.96 9.42
CA ARG A 433 11.03 -9.20 9.50
C ARG A 433 10.22 -9.35 10.79
N SER A 434 10.69 -8.79 11.89
CA SER A 434 9.98 -8.79 13.17
C SER A 434 9.01 -7.60 13.31
N ASN A 435 9.14 -6.59 12.46
CA ASN A 435 8.32 -5.40 12.44
C ASN A 435 7.93 -5.04 11.01
N CYS A 436 7.10 -5.88 10.39
CA CYS A 436 6.55 -5.65 9.05
C CYS A 436 5.02 -5.46 9.06
N GLY A 437 4.48 -5.14 10.24
CA GLY A 437 3.05 -4.96 10.50
C GLY A 437 2.40 -6.25 10.99
N ASP A 438 1.39 -6.10 11.82
CA ASP A 438 0.63 -7.18 12.46
C ASP A 438 -0.65 -7.57 11.68
N GLY A 439 -0.89 -6.91 10.54
CA GLY A 439 -2.07 -7.15 9.70
C GLY A 439 -3.35 -6.44 10.16
N ALA A 440 -3.32 -5.76 11.30
CA ALA A 440 -4.49 -5.09 11.91
C ALA A 440 -4.27 -3.60 12.14
N ALA A 441 -3.15 -3.21 12.76
CA ALA A 441 -2.84 -1.81 13.01
C ALA A 441 -2.70 -1.00 11.72
N LEU A 442 -3.17 0.25 11.73
CA LEU A 442 -3.17 1.11 10.55
C LEU A 442 -1.81 1.72 10.21
N SER A 443 -0.81 1.56 11.06
CA SER A 443 0.56 2.03 10.85
C SER A 443 1.57 1.17 11.60
N LEU A 444 2.83 1.21 11.17
CA LEU A 444 3.94 0.67 11.95
C LEU A 444 4.14 1.48 13.23
N PRO A 445 4.68 0.88 14.30
CA PRO A 445 5.15 1.62 15.45
C PRO A 445 6.32 2.54 15.06
N TYR A 446 6.48 3.63 15.78
CA TYR A 446 7.54 4.60 15.56
C TYR A 446 8.32 4.90 16.84
N GLU A 447 9.55 5.36 16.67
CA GLU A 447 10.38 5.91 17.72
C GLU A 447 10.43 7.44 17.58
N VAL A 448 10.46 8.16 18.68
CA VAL A 448 10.77 9.60 18.66
C VAL A 448 12.28 9.76 18.87
N ALA A 449 12.94 10.37 17.91
CA ALA A 449 14.37 10.58 18.00
C ALA A 449 14.73 11.54 19.16
N THR A 450 15.84 11.29 19.82
CA THR A 450 16.36 12.16 20.90
C THR A 450 17.02 13.44 20.37
N GLN A 451 17.27 13.50 19.08
CA GLN A 451 17.88 14.63 18.37
C GLN A 451 16.99 15.04 17.20
N ASN A 452 17.15 16.30 16.77
CA ASN A 452 16.54 16.82 15.55
C ASN A 452 17.47 16.68 14.34
N LEU A 453 16.98 17.02 13.14
CA LEU A 453 17.78 16.94 11.92
C LEU A 453 18.93 17.95 11.89
N SER A 454 18.83 19.12 12.55
CA SER A 454 19.92 20.11 12.64
C SER A 454 21.14 19.52 13.36
N ASN A 455 20.92 18.68 14.36
CA ASN A 455 21.99 17.99 15.09
C ASN A 455 22.51 16.74 14.37
N GLY A 456 21.78 16.27 13.36
CA GLY A 456 22.08 15.05 12.61
C GLY A 456 21.49 13.80 13.27
N ILE A 457 20.68 13.09 12.51
CA ILE A 457 20.09 11.80 12.89
C ILE A 457 20.89 10.70 12.22
N THR A 458 21.51 9.84 13.01
CA THR A 458 22.21 8.65 12.51
C THR A 458 21.37 7.42 12.78
N VAL A 459 21.11 6.64 11.74
CA VAL A 459 20.35 5.40 11.81
C VAL A 459 21.14 4.24 11.24
N ASP A 460 21.01 3.08 11.88
CA ASP A 460 21.40 1.81 11.28
C ASP A 460 20.34 1.36 10.29
N VAL A 461 20.80 0.96 9.10
CA VAL A 461 19.98 0.33 8.07
C VAL A 461 20.54 -1.08 7.85
N PRO A 462 20.05 -2.08 8.58
CA PRO A 462 20.51 -3.45 8.45
C PRO A 462 20.25 -4.02 7.06
N LEU A 463 20.93 -5.11 6.74
CA LEU A 463 20.82 -5.75 5.44
C LEU A 463 19.43 -6.33 5.23
N GLU A 464 18.82 -6.04 4.08
CA GLU A 464 17.44 -6.39 3.72
C GLU A 464 16.41 -5.78 4.67
N GLU A 465 16.65 -4.55 5.16
CA GLU A 465 15.72 -3.79 5.98
C GLU A 465 15.59 -2.35 5.47
N GLY A 466 14.62 -1.63 6.01
CA GLY A 466 14.38 -0.23 5.69
C GLY A 466 14.07 0.61 6.91
N VAL A 467 14.40 1.90 6.81
CA VAL A 467 14.11 2.91 7.81
C VAL A 467 13.43 4.10 7.14
N PHE A 468 12.35 4.57 7.74
CA PHE A 468 11.65 5.78 7.33
C PHE A 468 11.77 6.83 8.44
N ILE A 469 12.07 8.07 8.07
CA ILE A 469 12.29 9.18 8.99
C ILE A 469 11.41 10.34 8.52
N THR A 470 10.67 10.97 9.42
CA THR A 470 9.85 12.14 9.06
C THR A 470 9.75 13.11 10.22
N THR A 471 9.57 14.39 9.91
CA THR A 471 9.21 15.43 10.89
C THR A 471 7.69 15.67 10.93
N LEU A 472 6.94 15.10 9.99
CA LEU A 472 5.48 15.13 10.02
C LEU A 472 4.95 14.26 11.16
N GLU A 473 3.92 14.73 11.83
CA GLU A 473 3.30 13.98 12.92
C GLU A 473 2.82 12.61 12.43
N PRO A 474 3.08 11.57 13.22
CA PRO A 474 2.56 10.24 12.97
C PRO A 474 1.04 10.24 12.83
N LEU A 475 0.54 9.19 12.16
CA LEU A 475 -0.89 8.93 12.21
C LEU A 475 -1.26 8.82 13.70
N ASN A 476 -2.16 9.70 14.15
CA ASN A 476 -2.91 9.44 15.37
C ASN A 476 -3.77 8.18 15.11
N THR A 477 -3.16 6.99 15.15
CA THR A 477 -3.85 5.90 15.78
C THR A 477 -4.14 6.47 17.15
N GLU A 478 -5.42 6.58 17.52
CA GLU A 478 -5.73 6.89 18.89
C GLU A 478 -4.64 6.22 19.72
N THR A 479 -3.69 7.01 20.19
CA THR A 479 -2.90 6.59 21.30
C THR A 479 -3.99 6.34 22.29
N SER A 480 -4.39 5.09 22.42
CA SER A 480 -4.99 4.68 23.64
C SER A 480 -4.14 5.44 24.64
N GLU A 481 -4.73 6.42 25.29
CA GLU A 481 -4.21 6.91 26.54
C GLU A 481 -3.55 5.69 27.13
N THR A 482 -2.28 5.74 27.41
CA THR A 482 -1.51 4.63 27.99
C THR A 482 -2.44 4.01 29.00
N GLN A 483 -3.17 2.97 28.57
CA GLN A 483 -4.03 2.27 29.49
C GLN A 483 -3.03 1.66 30.45
N SER A 484 -2.79 2.37 31.53
CA SER A 484 -1.91 1.95 32.60
C SER A 484 -2.37 0.62 33.23
N SER A 485 -3.56 0.15 32.83
CA SER A 485 -4.08 -1.18 33.13
C SER A 485 -4.97 -1.68 32.01
N LEU A 486 -4.80 -2.93 31.59
CA LEU A 486 -5.78 -3.65 30.79
C LEU A 486 -6.86 -4.15 31.76
N ASP A 487 -8.01 -3.50 31.76
CA ASP A 487 -9.17 -3.98 32.51
C ASP A 487 -10.02 -4.87 31.61
N LEU A 488 -9.82 -6.17 31.73
CA LEU A 488 -10.65 -7.19 31.07
C LEU A 488 -11.88 -7.44 31.94
N ASP A 489 -12.77 -6.48 32.00
CA ASP A 489 -13.97 -6.56 32.86
C ASP A 489 -15.08 -7.46 32.30
N PHE A 490 -15.01 -7.83 31.02
CA PHE A 490 -16.03 -8.59 30.29
C PHE A 490 -17.44 -7.98 30.33
N GLU A 491 -17.59 -6.79 30.90
CA GLU A 491 -18.85 -6.03 30.92
C GLU A 491 -19.01 -5.21 29.63
N SER A 492 -17.89 -4.88 28.98
CA SER A 492 -17.85 -4.24 27.66
C SER A 492 -17.14 -5.14 26.64
N SER A 493 -17.53 -5.06 25.38
CA SER A 493 -16.85 -5.78 24.30
C SER A 493 -15.56 -5.10 23.82
N ASN A 494 -15.10 -4.07 24.53
CA ASN A 494 -13.98 -3.25 24.12
C ASN A 494 -12.67 -3.78 24.72
N GLY A 495 -11.64 -3.91 23.91
CA GLY A 495 -10.28 -4.16 24.36
C GLY A 495 -9.81 -5.62 24.35
N TYR A 496 -10.64 -6.60 23.99
CA TYR A 496 -10.23 -8.00 23.87
C TYR A 496 -11.02 -8.76 22.79
N MET A 497 -10.45 -9.87 22.34
CA MET A 497 -11.10 -10.84 21.47
C MET A 497 -10.93 -12.24 22.07
N LEU A 498 -12.04 -12.99 22.14
CA LEU A 498 -12.02 -14.38 22.57
C LEU A 498 -11.93 -15.30 21.36
N LEU A 499 -10.88 -16.11 21.29
CA LEU A 499 -10.68 -17.09 20.24
C LEU A 499 -10.87 -18.49 20.78
N GLY A 500 -11.68 -19.27 20.11
CA GLY A 500 -11.84 -20.71 20.37
C GLY A 500 -11.80 -21.51 19.07
N ASP A 501 -11.18 -22.67 19.10
CA ASP A 501 -11.13 -23.54 17.93
C ASP A 501 -12.41 -24.40 17.84
N TYR A 502 -13.38 -23.88 17.11
CA TYR A 502 -14.68 -24.56 16.94
C TYR A 502 -14.57 -25.95 16.29
N ASN A 503 -13.59 -26.14 15.40
CA ASN A 503 -13.37 -27.41 14.72
C ASN A 503 -12.82 -28.48 15.67
N LYS A 504 -12.20 -28.04 16.76
CA LYS A 504 -11.66 -28.89 17.82
C LYS A 504 -12.59 -28.95 19.04
N GLY A 505 -13.81 -28.49 18.93
CA GLY A 505 -14.80 -28.57 20.03
C GLY A 505 -14.57 -27.54 21.14
N ILE A 506 -13.93 -26.41 20.86
CA ILE A 506 -13.73 -25.32 21.82
C ILE A 506 -14.67 -24.16 21.47
N ARG A 507 -15.49 -23.79 22.42
CA ARG A 507 -16.34 -22.60 22.33
C ARG A 507 -15.93 -21.60 23.41
N THR A 508 -15.66 -20.36 22.98
CA THR A 508 -15.30 -19.27 23.89
C THR A 508 -16.38 -18.18 23.84
N TYR A 509 -16.85 -17.75 24.99
CA TYR A 509 -17.91 -16.74 25.09
C TYR A 509 -17.86 -16.00 26.43
N VAL A 510 -18.53 -14.88 26.52
CA VAL A 510 -18.77 -14.16 27.78
C VAL A 510 -20.09 -14.64 28.41
N GLY A 511 -20.07 -14.92 29.68
CA GLY A 511 -21.25 -15.35 30.42
C GLY A 511 -21.25 -14.81 31.86
N SER A 512 -22.30 -15.11 32.62
CA SER A 512 -22.43 -14.63 33.99
C SER A 512 -21.30 -15.12 34.87
N ASN A 513 -20.70 -14.24 35.65
CA ASN A 513 -19.63 -14.59 36.59
C ASN A 513 -20.15 -15.51 37.70
N PRO A 514 -19.72 -16.76 37.79
CA PRO A 514 -20.23 -17.74 38.75
C PRO A 514 -19.78 -17.48 40.19
N ARG A 515 -18.79 -16.62 40.40
CA ARG A 515 -18.23 -16.29 41.70
C ARG A 515 -17.78 -14.85 41.80
N LYS A 516 -18.76 -13.96 41.85
CA LYS A 516 -18.55 -12.53 42.08
C LYS A 516 -18.05 -12.25 43.49
N ARG A 517 -16.78 -11.94 43.65
CA ARG A 517 -16.15 -11.55 44.90
C ARG A 517 -14.85 -10.79 44.67
N ALA A 518 -14.45 -9.98 45.65
CA ALA A 518 -13.17 -9.26 45.55
C ALA A 518 -11.98 -10.22 45.34
N PRO A 519 -10.99 -9.88 44.49
CA PRO A 519 -10.92 -8.64 43.73
C PRO A 519 -11.81 -8.61 42.46
N ASN A 520 -12.33 -9.73 41.96
CA ASN A 520 -13.18 -9.75 40.78
C ASN A 520 -14.66 -9.63 41.15
N THR A 521 -15.22 -8.46 40.89
CA THR A 521 -16.64 -8.13 41.16
C THR A 521 -17.46 -8.00 39.87
N SER A 522 -16.90 -8.26 38.70
CA SER A 522 -17.60 -8.19 37.43
C SER A 522 -18.82 -9.08 37.37
N ASP A 523 -19.87 -8.65 36.66
CA ASP A 523 -21.08 -9.45 36.46
C ASP A 523 -20.86 -10.55 35.42
N ASN A 524 -19.93 -10.37 34.52
CA ASN A 524 -19.59 -11.29 33.44
C ASN A 524 -18.18 -11.88 33.60
N ALA A 525 -17.94 -13.00 32.92
CA ALA A 525 -16.65 -13.66 32.82
C ALA A 525 -16.48 -14.30 31.45
N GLY A 526 -15.24 -14.41 30.99
CA GLY A 526 -14.91 -15.19 29.82
C GLY A 526 -14.99 -16.69 30.09
N TYR A 527 -15.58 -17.43 29.19
CA TYR A 527 -15.72 -18.89 29.27
C TYR A 527 -15.09 -19.57 28.08
N SER A 528 -14.47 -20.72 28.35
CA SER A 528 -14.15 -21.71 27.33
C SER A 528 -14.79 -23.03 27.66
N GLU A 529 -15.64 -23.54 26.79
CA GLU A 529 -16.25 -24.86 26.87
C GLU A 529 -15.57 -25.79 25.87
N ILE A 530 -15.19 -26.97 26.34
CA ILE A 530 -14.59 -28.02 25.53
C ILE A 530 -15.61 -29.13 25.37
N PHE A 531 -16.01 -29.40 24.14
CA PHE A 531 -16.89 -30.50 23.80
C PHE A 531 -16.04 -31.74 23.50
N ILE A 532 -16.15 -32.77 24.33
CA ILE A 532 -15.42 -34.02 24.16
C ILE A 532 -16.21 -34.90 23.18
N ASN A 533 -15.60 -35.26 22.08
CA ASN A 533 -16.04 -36.31 21.17
C ASN A 533 -14.98 -37.43 21.10
N ASP A 534 -15.27 -38.52 20.41
CA ASP A 534 -14.39 -39.67 20.33
C ASP A 534 -13.05 -39.42 19.60
N GLU A 535 -12.91 -38.30 18.92
CA GLU A 535 -11.70 -37.85 18.20
C GLU A 535 -10.91 -36.78 18.96
N PHE A 536 -11.35 -36.43 20.17
CA PHE A 536 -10.77 -35.31 20.92
C PHE A 536 -9.39 -35.64 21.49
N ASN A 537 -8.40 -34.80 21.14
CA ASN A 537 -7.06 -34.84 21.74
C ASN A 537 -6.86 -33.58 22.60
N ALA A 538 -6.80 -33.77 23.92
CA ALA A 538 -6.69 -32.70 24.89
C ALA A 538 -5.43 -31.81 24.73
N ASN A 539 -4.38 -32.34 24.11
CA ASN A 539 -3.13 -31.59 23.90
C ASN A 539 -3.22 -30.59 22.73
N ASP A 540 -4.23 -30.73 21.88
CA ASP A 540 -4.42 -29.87 20.72
C ASP A 540 -5.42 -28.73 20.97
N CYS A 541 -5.94 -28.61 22.18
CA CYS A 541 -6.98 -27.65 22.51
C CYS A 541 -6.40 -26.44 23.24
N PHE A 542 -6.61 -25.28 22.66
CA PHE A 542 -6.29 -24.02 23.31
C PHE A 542 -7.43 -23.01 23.14
N SER A 543 -7.51 -22.11 24.09
CA SER A 543 -8.39 -20.94 24.03
C SER A 543 -7.54 -19.73 24.40
N THR A 544 -7.66 -18.68 23.60
CA THR A 544 -6.82 -17.51 23.75
C THR A 544 -7.68 -16.28 24.00
N ILE A 545 -7.29 -15.47 24.96
CA ILE A 545 -7.77 -14.10 25.10
C ILE A 545 -6.73 -13.21 24.41
N VAL A 546 -7.15 -12.55 23.33
CA VAL A 546 -6.27 -11.65 22.60
C VAL A 546 -6.65 -10.23 22.96
N PRO A 547 -5.79 -9.47 23.67
CA PRO A 547 -6.02 -8.05 23.84
C PRO A 547 -5.93 -7.35 22.49
N LEU A 548 -6.82 -6.42 22.22
CA LEU A 548 -6.82 -5.63 20.98
C LEU A 548 -5.68 -4.60 20.96
N ASN A 549 -5.09 -4.30 22.12
CA ASN A 549 -3.93 -3.43 22.28
C ASN A 549 -2.81 -4.19 22.99
N LYS A 550 -1.55 -3.84 22.69
CA LYS A 550 -0.39 -4.40 23.39
C LYS A 550 -0.43 -4.04 24.87
N ILE A 551 -0.22 -5.03 25.72
CA ILE A 551 -0.04 -4.81 27.15
C ILE A 551 1.44 -4.48 27.38
N LEU A 552 1.71 -3.25 27.83
CA LEU A 552 3.05 -2.88 28.25
C LEU A 552 3.16 -3.08 29.76
N LEU A 553 4.00 -4.01 30.19
CA LEU A 553 4.39 -4.16 31.59
C LEU A 553 5.38 -3.04 31.91
N SER A 554 5.06 -2.19 32.87
CA SER A 554 5.94 -1.13 33.37
C SER A 554 6.37 -1.40 34.81
N GLU A 555 7.35 -0.64 35.30
CA GLU A 555 7.74 -0.71 36.72
C GLU A 555 6.58 -0.38 37.68
N GLU A 556 5.59 0.38 37.20
CA GLU A 556 4.39 0.75 37.96
C GLU A 556 3.31 -0.36 37.96
N LEU A 557 3.36 -1.27 36.97
CA LEU A 557 2.43 -2.40 36.82
C LEU A 557 3.21 -3.72 36.60
N PRO A 558 3.97 -4.19 37.61
CA PRO A 558 4.84 -5.34 37.45
C PRO A 558 4.11 -6.69 37.49
N TYR A 559 2.80 -6.72 37.66
CA TYR A 559 2.03 -7.95 37.87
C TYR A 559 0.89 -8.09 36.86
N PHE A 560 0.80 -9.28 36.29
CA PHE A 560 -0.35 -9.71 35.51
C PHE A 560 -1.11 -10.75 36.33
N ASN A 561 -2.34 -10.43 36.76
CA ASN A 561 -3.16 -11.31 37.58
C ASN A 561 -4.29 -11.93 36.76
N ILE A 562 -4.31 -13.26 36.64
CA ILE A 562 -5.44 -13.99 36.08
C ILE A 562 -6.11 -14.79 37.18
N GLN A 563 -7.42 -14.59 37.38
CA GLN A 563 -8.22 -15.47 38.22
C GLN A 563 -8.90 -16.53 37.37
N LEU A 564 -8.55 -17.79 37.64
CA LEU A 564 -9.12 -18.93 36.94
C LEU A 564 -10.12 -19.65 37.85
N TYR A 565 -11.32 -19.85 37.30
CA TYR A 565 -12.30 -20.76 37.87
C TYR A 565 -12.45 -21.99 36.99
N ARG A 566 -12.36 -23.18 37.58
CA ARG A 566 -12.59 -24.43 36.86
C ARG A 566 -13.70 -25.23 37.54
N SER A 567 -14.59 -25.79 36.76
CA SER A 567 -15.69 -26.62 37.23
C SER A 567 -15.28 -28.06 37.58
N ARG A 568 -14.15 -28.52 37.02
CA ARG A 568 -13.62 -29.88 37.23
C ARG A 568 -12.10 -29.86 37.42
N PRO A 569 -11.53 -30.86 38.10
CA PRO A 569 -10.08 -31.01 38.15
C PRO A 569 -9.48 -31.17 36.75
N ALA A 570 -8.63 -30.23 36.36
CA ALA A 570 -7.91 -30.25 35.10
C ALA A 570 -6.57 -29.55 35.30
N GLN A 571 -5.57 -29.94 34.53
CA GLN A 571 -4.35 -29.14 34.42
C GLN A 571 -4.65 -27.93 33.55
N ILE A 572 -4.27 -26.75 34.03
CA ILE A 572 -4.36 -25.51 33.26
C ILE A 572 -2.95 -24.98 33.13
N ALA A 573 -2.48 -24.89 31.91
CA ALA A 573 -1.25 -24.18 31.57
C ALA A 573 -1.61 -22.77 31.13
N ILE A 574 -0.91 -21.77 31.64
CA ILE A 574 -0.98 -20.40 31.17
C ILE A 574 0.35 -20.10 30.52
N ALA A 575 0.35 -19.80 29.23
CA ALA A 575 1.49 -19.28 28.52
C ALA A 575 1.33 -17.77 28.34
N LEU A 576 2.35 -17.03 28.73
CA LEU A 576 2.48 -15.62 28.38
C LEU A 576 3.45 -15.54 27.20
N HIS A 577 2.95 -15.10 26.08
CA HIS A 577 3.80 -14.84 24.91
C HIS A 577 4.35 -13.40 25.01
N ILE A 578 5.67 -13.29 25.15
CA ILE A 578 6.38 -12.00 25.15
C ILE A 578 7.06 -11.85 23.80
N GLU A 579 6.76 -10.78 23.09
CA GLU A 579 7.30 -10.55 21.76
C GLU A 579 8.84 -10.48 21.80
N GLY A 580 9.51 -11.38 21.08
CA GLY A 580 10.96 -11.45 20.97
C GLY A 580 11.67 -12.41 21.94
N GLU A 581 10.93 -13.12 22.79
CA GLU A 581 11.47 -14.16 23.67
C GLU A 581 10.77 -15.50 23.46
N GLU A 582 11.42 -16.61 23.80
CA GLU A 582 10.77 -17.91 23.81
C GLU A 582 9.70 -17.96 24.91
N ASP A 583 8.61 -18.69 24.67
CA ASP A 583 7.50 -18.84 25.63
C ASP A 583 8.00 -19.28 27.01
N LEU A 584 7.62 -18.52 28.03
CA LEU A 584 7.93 -18.81 29.43
C LEU A 584 7.03 -19.90 29.99
#